data_465849f2ee98241b1158b198a76aea35
#
_entry.id   465849f2ee98241b1158b198a76aea35
#
_cell.length_a   1.000
_cell.length_b   1.000
_cell.length_c   1.000
_cell.angle_alpha   90.00
_cell.angle_beta   90.00
_cell.angle_gamma   90.00
#
_symmetry.space_group_name_H-M   'P 1'
#
loop_
_entity.id
_entity.type
_entity.pdbx_description
1 polymer ?
#
loop_
_entity_poly.entity_id
_entity_poly.type
_entity_poly.pdbx_seq_one_letter_code
_entity_poly.pdbx_strand_id
1 'polypeptide(L)'
;MFKVKDGKSGLEFYRTDKEGNILTIDRSPKWKKLREKTELKEMYIVRYADDFKIFCRDYVTAKKAMYATKLWLAEHLHLQTSDEKSGITNLRKNYTTFLGIKFKVVPKGDKWIIRSHIADKSKDKVINKLRTVWKDIKNPSKQSEIDKNISLYNSMVMGMHNYYCMATMVSADFAEIAYKVNGKSNGMNHNNRCFPITKTGEITSKFIQQKYGKSKQFRWIKGRMIIPVGYVAYEYPKYKRLEVNKYLRKYSVI
;
A
#
# COMPACT_ATOMS: atom_id res chain seq x y z
N MET A 1 -3.32 -18.15 32.56
CA MET A 1 -4.00 -19.43 32.76
C MET A 1 -3.94 -20.24 31.48
N PHE A 2 -3.54 -21.50 31.52
CA PHE A 2 -3.41 -22.33 30.31
C PHE A 2 -4.68 -23.15 30.15
N LYS A 3 -5.36 -23.09 29.00
CA LYS A 3 -6.37 -24.08 28.63
C LYS A 3 -5.85 -24.92 27.47
N VAL A 4 -5.75 -26.22 27.68
CA VAL A 4 -5.52 -27.22 26.64
C VAL A 4 -6.87 -27.49 26.00
N LYS A 5 -7.02 -27.25 24.72
CA LYS A 5 -8.19 -27.64 23.96
C LYS A 5 -7.97 -29.04 23.40
N ASP A 6 -8.85 -29.91 23.79
CA ASP A 6 -9.10 -31.26 23.28
C ASP A 6 -8.06 -31.86 22.29
N GLY A 7 -7.18 -32.71 22.81
CA GLY A 7 -6.53 -33.82 22.12
C GLY A 7 -5.57 -33.55 20.97
N LYS A 8 -5.37 -32.30 20.52
CA LYS A 8 -4.41 -31.96 19.48
C LYS A 8 -3.44 -30.92 19.97
N SER A 9 -2.20 -31.30 20.01
CA SER A 9 -0.98 -30.58 20.45
C SER A 9 -0.90 -29.10 20.04
N GLY A 10 -1.47 -28.20 20.84
CA GLY A 10 -1.32 -26.77 20.63
C GLY A 10 -1.65 -25.99 21.90
N LEU A 11 -0.61 -25.52 22.61
CA LEU A 11 -0.79 -24.55 23.69
C LEU A 11 -1.28 -23.22 23.12
N GLU A 12 -2.57 -22.91 23.32
CA GLU A 12 -3.13 -21.61 23.03
C GLU A 12 -3.14 -20.74 24.28
N PHE A 13 -2.66 -19.51 24.18
CA PHE A 13 -2.64 -18.51 25.23
C PHE A 13 -3.72 -17.47 24.95
N TYR A 14 -4.52 -17.15 25.98
CA TYR A 14 -5.60 -16.18 25.84
C TYR A 14 -5.36 -14.98 26.74
N ARG A 15 -5.69 -13.80 26.27
CA ARG A 15 -5.89 -12.63 27.13
C ARG A 15 -7.30 -12.68 27.67
N THR A 16 -7.43 -12.59 28.98
CA THR A 16 -8.72 -12.55 29.65
C THR A 16 -8.94 -11.16 30.27
N ASP A 17 -10.20 -10.76 30.43
CA ASP A 17 -10.59 -9.62 31.24
C ASP A 17 -10.44 -9.95 32.77
N LYS A 18 -10.81 -8.99 33.61
CA LYS A 18 -10.77 -9.18 35.08
C LYS A 18 -11.75 -10.25 35.57
N GLU A 19 -12.76 -10.58 34.78
CA GLU A 19 -13.82 -11.54 35.05
C GLU A 19 -13.49 -12.94 34.48
N GLY A 20 -12.34 -13.08 33.79
CA GLY A 20 -11.86 -14.36 33.25
C GLY A 20 -12.38 -14.71 31.86
N ASN A 21 -13.15 -13.82 31.19
CA ASN A 21 -13.64 -14.05 29.84
C ASN A 21 -12.52 -13.88 28.81
N ILE A 22 -12.52 -14.72 27.78
CA ILE A 22 -11.47 -14.70 26.74
C ILE A 22 -11.70 -13.52 25.79
N LEU A 23 -10.81 -12.55 25.82
CA LEU A 23 -10.83 -11.39 24.93
C LEU A 23 -10.19 -11.69 23.57
N THR A 24 -8.98 -12.27 23.57
CA THR A 24 -8.23 -12.56 22.34
C THR A 24 -7.21 -13.68 22.56
N ILE A 25 -6.77 -14.31 21.45
CA ILE A 25 -5.64 -15.24 21.48
C ILE A 25 -4.34 -14.43 21.62
N ASP A 26 -3.58 -14.65 22.72
CA ASP A 26 -2.26 -14.06 22.87
C ASP A 26 -1.20 -14.97 22.24
N ARG A 27 -0.67 -14.56 21.12
CA ARG A 27 0.40 -15.27 20.41
C ARG A 27 1.80 -14.96 20.93
N SER A 28 1.95 -13.95 21.77
CA SER A 28 3.26 -13.50 22.29
C SER A 28 4.00 -14.57 23.05
N PRO A 29 3.37 -15.36 23.97
CA PRO A 29 4.04 -16.43 24.68
C PRO A 29 4.51 -17.57 23.79
N LYS A 30 3.76 -17.89 22.72
CA LYS A 30 4.18 -18.91 21.73
C LYS A 30 5.47 -18.49 21.03
N TRP A 31 5.54 -17.26 20.55
CA TRP A 31 6.74 -16.72 19.91
C TRP A 31 7.92 -16.60 20.88
N LYS A 32 7.65 -16.24 22.16
CA LYS A 32 8.66 -16.20 23.19
C LYS A 32 9.26 -17.58 23.43
N LYS A 33 8.43 -18.62 23.62
CA LYS A 33 8.88 -20.01 23.79
C LYS A 33 9.63 -20.54 22.57
N LEU A 34 9.18 -20.24 21.36
CA LEU A 34 9.90 -20.63 20.15
C LEU A 34 11.30 -20.02 20.09
N ARG A 35 11.47 -18.74 20.48
CA ARG A 35 12.77 -18.07 20.52
C ARG A 35 13.70 -18.62 21.61
N GLU A 36 13.13 -18.98 22.78
CA GLU A 36 13.90 -19.43 23.93
C GLU A 36 14.31 -20.91 23.86
N LYS A 37 13.46 -21.75 23.25
CA LYS A 37 13.62 -23.22 23.27
C LYS A 37 14.05 -23.83 21.94
N THR A 38 14.12 -23.05 20.87
CA THR A 38 14.50 -23.56 19.55
C THR A 38 15.51 -22.63 18.88
N GLU A 39 16.28 -23.16 17.93
CA GLU A 39 17.15 -22.37 17.07
C GLU A 39 16.39 -21.59 15.97
N LEU A 40 15.07 -21.71 15.93
CA LEU A 40 14.23 -21.00 14.96
C LEU A 40 14.34 -19.49 15.18
N LYS A 41 14.84 -18.81 14.17
CA LYS A 41 14.91 -17.35 14.16
C LYS A 41 13.57 -16.75 13.79
N GLU A 42 13.24 -15.61 14.41
CA GLU A 42 12.03 -14.86 14.06
C GLU A 42 12.17 -14.26 12.67
N MET A 43 11.40 -14.78 11.71
CA MET A 43 11.37 -14.33 10.33
C MET A 43 9.91 -14.20 9.88
N TYR A 44 9.64 -13.18 9.06
CA TYR A 44 8.32 -12.95 8.46
C TYR A 44 8.46 -12.88 6.94
N ILE A 45 7.67 -13.66 6.24
CA ILE A 45 7.61 -13.63 4.78
C ILE A 45 6.33 -12.93 4.33
N VAL A 46 6.47 -12.05 3.34
CA VAL A 46 5.36 -11.46 2.59
C VAL A 46 5.60 -11.76 1.13
N ARG A 47 4.60 -12.33 0.46
CA ARG A 47 4.68 -12.74 -0.95
C ARG A 47 3.51 -12.19 -1.74
N TYR A 48 3.79 -11.77 -2.95
CA TYR A 48 2.79 -11.44 -3.97
C TYR A 48 3.29 -11.97 -5.32
N ALA A 49 2.60 -12.98 -5.85
CA ALA A 49 3.02 -13.74 -7.03
C ALA A 49 4.45 -14.29 -6.90
N ASP A 50 5.37 -13.83 -7.74
CA ASP A 50 6.80 -14.15 -7.77
C ASP A 50 7.64 -13.24 -6.86
N ASP A 51 7.14 -12.05 -6.54
CA ASP A 51 7.82 -11.14 -5.61
C ASP A 51 7.60 -11.54 -4.15
N PHE A 52 8.67 -11.62 -3.35
CA PHE A 52 8.57 -11.83 -1.92
C PHE A 52 9.62 -11.06 -1.13
N LYS A 53 9.32 -10.80 0.15
CA LYS A 53 10.24 -10.20 1.12
C LYS A 53 10.28 -11.04 2.38
N ILE A 54 11.49 -11.32 2.86
CA ILE A 54 11.73 -11.99 4.14
C ILE A 54 12.31 -10.97 5.11
N PHE A 55 11.59 -10.70 6.19
CA PHE A 55 12.03 -9.78 7.23
C PHE A 55 12.75 -10.56 8.31
N CYS A 56 14.00 -10.20 8.56
CA CYS A 56 14.86 -10.79 9.57
C CYS A 56 15.28 -9.75 10.61
N ARG A 57 15.62 -10.20 11.79
CA ARG A 57 16.02 -9.32 12.90
C ARG A 57 17.43 -8.73 12.70
N ASP A 58 18.33 -9.51 12.14
CA ASP A 58 19.74 -9.16 11.97
C ASP A 58 20.28 -9.58 10.59
N TYR A 59 21.43 -9.05 10.23
CA TYR A 59 22.09 -9.29 8.94
C TYR A 59 22.53 -10.75 8.74
N VAL A 60 23.03 -11.39 9.81
CA VAL A 60 23.53 -12.78 9.75
C VAL A 60 22.38 -13.72 9.42
N THR A 61 21.25 -13.54 10.12
CA THR A 61 20.01 -14.30 9.86
C THR A 61 19.49 -14.03 8.45
N ALA A 62 19.53 -12.78 7.97
CA ALA A 62 19.10 -12.45 6.61
C ALA A 62 19.98 -13.12 5.55
N LYS A 63 21.32 -13.18 5.76
CA LYS A 63 22.25 -13.86 4.86
C LYS A 63 21.98 -15.36 4.80
N LYS A 64 21.79 -16.00 5.96
CA LYS A 64 21.44 -17.43 6.04
C LYS A 64 20.09 -17.73 5.38
N ALA A 65 19.07 -16.90 5.63
CA ALA A 65 17.75 -17.04 5.02
C ALA A 65 17.79 -16.88 3.50
N MET A 66 18.55 -15.91 2.99
CA MET A 66 18.74 -15.72 1.55
C MET A 66 19.39 -16.92 0.89
N TYR A 67 20.47 -17.46 1.48
CA TYR A 67 21.14 -18.65 0.98
C TYR A 67 20.21 -19.87 0.99
N ALA A 68 19.58 -20.16 2.12
CA ALA A 68 18.65 -21.28 2.26
C ALA A 68 17.46 -21.19 1.29
N THR A 69 16.94 -19.98 1.06
CA THR A 69 15.84 -19.76 0.11
C THR A 69 16.29 -20.03 -1.34
N LYS A 70 17.47 -19.54 -1.74
CA LYS A 70 18.02 -19.80 -3.08
C LYS A 70 18.21 -21.29 -3.31
N LEU A 71 18.82 -21.97 -2.34
CA LEU A 71 19.06 -23.42 -2.41
C LEU A 71 17.74 -24.19 -2.52
N TRP A 72 16.78 -23.88 -1.67
CA TRP A 72 15.47 -24.54 -1.68
C TRP A 72 14.72 -24.35 -3.01
N LEU A 73 14.73 -23.11 -3.56
CA LEU A 73 14.10 -22.82 -4.85
C LEU A 73 14.76 -23.61 -5.99
N ALA A 74 16.09 -23.73 -5.97
CA ALA A 74 16.82 -24.49 -6.98
C ALA A 74 16.56 -26.00 -6.88
N GLU A 75 16.61 -26.57 -5.67
CA GLU A 75 16.48 -28.02 -5.45
C GLU A 75 15.05 -28.54 -5.61
N HIS A 76 14.04 -27.77 -5.12
CA HIS A 76 12.66 -28.26 -5.07
C HIS A 76 11.80 -27.76 -6.21
N LEU A 77 12.07 -26.58 -6.74
CA LEU A 77 11.25 -25.95 -7.77
C LEU A 77 12.00 -25.73 -9.09
N HIS A 78 13.30 -26.03 -9.14
CA HIS A 78 14.18 -25.76 -10.29
C HIS A 78 14.13 -24.30 -10.75
N LEU A 79 13.92 -23.35 -9.80
CA LEU A 79 13.84 -21.91 -10.04
C LEU A 79 15.12 -21.21 -9.61
N GLN A 80 15.56 -20.27 -10.44
CA GLN A 80 16.70 -19.39 -10.13
C GLN A 80 16.19 -18.01 -9.73
N THR A 81 16.81 -17.40 -8.73
CA THR A 81 16.55 -16.01 -8.35
C THR A 81 17.40 -15.06 -9.20
N SER A 82 16.84 -13.93 -9.63
CA SER A 82 17.62 -12.88 -10.28
C SER A 82 18.55 -12.22 -9.27
N ASP A 83 19.85 -12.34 -9.45
CA ASP A 83 20.86 -11.74 -8.57
C ASP A 83 20.82 -10.21 -8.58
N GLU A 84 20.50 -9.60 -9.71
CA GLU A 84 20.35 -8.14 -9.83
C GLU A 84 19.18 -7.58 -8.98
N LYS A 85 18.11 -8.38 -8.80
CA LYS A 85 16.90 -7.96 -8.08
C LYS A 85 16.85 -8.48 -6.65
N SER A 86 17.68 -9.50 -6.33
CA SER A 86 17.70 -10.14 -5.02
C SER A 86 18.83 -9.59 -4.17
N GLY A 87 18.50 -9.02 -3.01
CA GLY A 87 19.51 -8.43 -2.13
C GLY A 87 19.02 -8.23 -0.71
N ILE A 88 19.97 -8.06 0.21
CA ILE A 88 19.70 -7.77 1.61
C ILE A 88 19.75 -6.27 1.83
N THR A 89 18.67 -5.71 2.38
CA THR A 89 18.56 -4.27 2.65
C THR A 89 18.42 -4.01 4.14
N ASN A 90 19.26 -3.13 4.69
CA ASN A 90 19.10 -2.64 6.06
C ASN A 90 18.02 -1.55 6.08
N LEU A 91 16.84 -1.88 6.61
CA LEU A 91 15.67 -0.98 6.64
C LEU A 91 15.85 0.25 7.54
N ARG A 92 16.80 0.26 8.48
CA ARG A 92 17.11 1.45 9.28
C ARG A 92 17.95 2.47 8.50
N LYS A 93 18.68 2.03 7.47
CA LYS A 93 19.54 2.89 6.65
C LYS A 93 18.90 3.22 5.31
N ASN A 94 18.35 2.22 4.62
CA ASN A 94 17.93 2.32 3.23
C ASN A 94 16.45 1.99 3.05
N TYR A 95 15.84 2.58 2.02
CA TYR A 95 14.53 2.17 1.56
C TYR A 95 14.60 0.85 0.80
N THR A 96 13.60 -0.01 0.99
CA THR A 96 13.28 -1.11 0.08
C THR A 96 11.96 -0.85 -0.60
N THR A 97 11.77 -1.41 -1.78
CA THR A 97 10.52 -1.25 -2.55
C THR A 97 9.79 -2.58 -2.66
N PHE A 98 8.48 -2.55 -2.47
CA PHE A 98 7.60 -3.69 -2.69
C PHE A 98 6.26 -3.18 -3.22
N LEU A 99 5.78 -3.74 -4.34
CA LEU A 99 4.52 -3.38 -4.98
C LEU A 99 4.34 -1.87 -5.21
N GLY A 100 5.39 -1.20 -5.68
CA GLY A 100 5.32 0.24 -5.98
C GLY A 100 5.34 1.17 -4.76
N ILE A 101 5.49 0.63 -3.55
CA ILE A 101 5.65 1.38 -2.31
C ILE A 101 7.07 1.17 -1.78
N LYS A 102 7.80 2.25 -1.49
CA LYS A 102 9.09 2.21 -0.81
C LYS A 102 8.91 2.48 0.67
N PHE A 103 9.63 1.74 1.51
CA PHE A 103 9.52 1.90 2.95
C PHE A 103 10.86 1.68 3.66
N LYS A 104 11.01 2.33 4.81
CA LYS A 104 12.10 2.13 5.76
C LYS A 104 11.61 2.29 7.19
N VAL A 105 12.45 1.91 8.14
CA VAL A 105 12.19 2.07 9.57
C VAL A 105 12.91 3.33 10.06
N VAL A 106 12.19 4.20 10.75
CA VAL A 106 12.70 5.46 11.28
C VAL A 106 12.39 5.57 12.79
N PRO A 107 13.25 6.23 13.58
CA PRO A 107 12.97 6.49 14.98
C PRO A 107 11.85 7.52 15.13
N LYS A 108 10.99 7.34 16.15
CA LYS A 108 9.98 8.33 16.59
C LYS A 108 9.86 8.27 18.10
N GLY A 109 10.56 9.17 18.81
CA GLY A 109 10.77 9.05 20.25
C GLY A 109 11.46 7.72 20.58
N ASP A 110 10.94 6.99 21.56
CA ASP A 110 11.50 5.70 22.01
C ASP A 110 11.10 4.50 21.12
N LYS A 111 10.36 4.74 20.04
CA LYS A 111 9.85 3.68 19.16
C LYS A 111 10.40 3.78 17.75
N TRP A 112 10.45 2.64 17.09
CA TRP A 112 10.73 2.54 15.65
C TRP A 112 9.41 2.40 14.90
N ILE A 113 9.21 3.22 13.88
CA ILE A 113 8.02 3.21 13.03
C ILE A 113 8.38 2.99 11.57
N ILE A 114 7.44 2.45 10.81
CA ILE A 114 7.57 2.33 9.35
C ILE A 114 7.16 3.65 8.72
N ARG A 115 8.06 4.21 7.90
CA ARG A 115 7.76 5.32 7.00
C ARG A 115 7.73 4.80 5.58
N SER A 116 6.60 4.99 4.91
CA SER A 116 6.41 4.51 3.54
C SER A 116 5.92 5.62 2.61
N HIS A 117 6.41 5.56 1.38
CA HIS A 117 6.13 6.48 0.29
C HIS A 117 5.78 5.70 -0.97
N ILE A 118 5.17 6.35 -1.93
CA ILE A 118 5.09 5.84 -3.30
C ILE A 118 6.53 5.76 -3.85
N ALA A 119 6.91 4.65 -4.48
CA ALA A 119 8.24 4.50 -5.08
C ALA A 119 8.44 5.52 -6.21
N ASP A 120 9.67 6.04 -6.37
CA ASP A 120 9.95 7.14 -7.30
C ASP A 120 9.57 6.79 -8.74
N LYS A 121 9.96 5.60 -9.22
CA LYS A 121 9.54 5.09 -10.55
C LYS A 121 8.01 5.00 -10.70
N SER A 122 7.29 4.72 -9.60
CA SER A 122 5.82 4.67 -9.61
C SER A 122 5.21 6.07 -9.63
N LYS A 123 5.80 7.04 -8.90
CA LYS A 123 5.40 8.46 -8.97
C LYS A 123 5.54 8.99 -10.40
N ASP A 124 6.68 8.73 -11.05
CA ASP A 124 6.93 9.20 -12.42
C ASP A 124 5.92 8.59 -13.41
N LYS A 125 5.61 7.30 -13.27
CA LYS A 125 4.56 6.65 -14.07
C LYS A 125 3.20 7.29 -13.86
N VAL A 126 2.83 7.60 -12.61
CA VAL A 126 1.58 8.27 -12.26
C VAL A 126 1.52 9.67 -12.88
N ILE A 127 2.58 10.46 -12.72
CA ILE A 127 2.67 11.82 -13.28
C ILE A 127 2.53 11.79 -14.80
N ASN A 128 3.28 10.91 -15.47
CA ASN A 128 3.25 10.82 -16.94
C ASN A 128 1.86 10.40 -17.46
N LYS A 129 1.24 9.39 -16.85
CA LYS A 129 -0.11 8.96 -17.22
C LYS A 129 -1.13 10.09 -17.05
N LEU A 130 -1.12 10.78 -15.90
CA LEU A 130 -2.06 11.87 -15.64
C LEU A 130 -1.84 13.05 -16.60
N ARG A 131 -0.58 13.38 -16.92
CA ARG A 131 -0.25 14.43 -17.91
C ARG A 131 -0.73 14.08 -19.31
N THR A 132 -0.58 12.83 -19.74
CA THR A 132 -1.07 12.38 -21.04
C THR A 132 -2.58 12.58 -21.14
N VAL A 133 -3.35 12.02 -20.21
CA VAL A 133 -4.81 12.16 -20.23
C VAL A 133 -5.23 13.63 -20.07
N TRP A 134 -4.50 14.41 -19.26
CA TRP A 134 -4.75 15.84 -19.14
C TRP A 134 -4.51 16.60 -20.45
N LYS A 135 -3.48 16.22 -21.21
CA LYS A 135 -3.24 16.77 -22.57
C LYS A 135 -4.40 16.46 -23.52
N ASP A 136 -4.95 15.23 -23.45
CA ASP A 136 -6.09 14.82 -24.28
C ASP A 136 -7.39 15.55 -23.89
N ILE A 137 -7.55 15.90 -22.59
CA ILE A 137 -8.65 16.77 -22.15
C ILE A 137 -8.49 18.18 -22.72
N LYS A 138 -7.26 18.73 -22.71
CA LYS A 138 -6.99 20.09 -23.22
C LYS A 138 -7.14 20.21 -24.74
N ASN A 139 -6.69 19.20 -25.47
CA ASN A 139 -6.66 19.17 -26.91
C ASN A 139 -7.38 17.92 -27.44
N PRO A 140 -8.70 17.84 -27.29
CA PRO A 140 -9.46 16.69 -27.74
C PRO A 140 -9.50 16.61 -29.27
N SER A 141 -9.35 15.41 -29.82
CA SER A 141 -9.48 15.18 -31.26
C SER A 141 -10.90 15.46 -31.73
N LYS A 142 -11.90 15.14 -30.90
CA LYS A 142 -13.31 15.45 -31.08
C LYS A 142 -13.90 16.03 -29.81
N GLN A 143 -14.80 17.00 -29.95
CA GLN A 143 -15.47 17.63 -28.79
C GLN A 143 -16.22 16.63 -27.92
N SER A 144 -16.77 15.55 -28.50
CA SER A 144 -17.46 14.46 -27.80
C SER A 144 -16.54 13.60 -26.92
N GLU A 145 -15.22 13.68 -27.08
CA GLU A 145 -14.26 12.88 -26.32
C GLU A 145 -13.90 13.51 -24.96
N ILE A 146 -14.22 14.79 -24.75
CA ILE A 146 -13.89 15.49 -23.50
C ILE A 146 -14.48 14.78 -22.29
N ASP A 147 -15.75 14.41 -22.34
CA ASP A 147 -16.45 13.74 -21.22
C ASP A 147 -15.83 12.37 -20.93
N LYS A 148 -15.47 11.62 -21.96
CA LYS A 148 -14.78 10.33 -21.84
C LYS A 148 -13.40 10.49 -21.20
N ASN A 149 -12.63 11.47 -21.64
CA ASN A 149 -11.29 11.74 -21.10
C ASN A 149 -11.33 12.23 -19.65
N ILE A 150 -12.33 13.05 -19.28
CA ILE A 150 -12.56 13.46 -17.89
C ILE A 150 -12.91 12.26 -17.03
N SER A 151 -13.79 11.38 -17.48
CA SER A 151 -14.17 10.16 -16.76
C SER A 151 -12.96 9.24 -16.59
N LEU A 152 -12.13 9.07 -17.61
CA LEU A 152 -10.88 8.31 -17.56
C LEU A 152 -9.92 8.91 -16.53
N TYR A 153 -9.71 10.23 -16.57
CA TYR A 153 -8.86 10.94 -15.62
C TYR A 153 -9.32 10.71 -14.18
N ASN A 154 -10.60 10.91 -13.90
CA ASN A 154 -11.18 10.73 -12.58
C ASN A 154 -11.04 9.28 -12.09
N SER A 155 -11.28 8.30 -12.95
CA SER A 155 -11.11 6.87 -12.63
C SER A 155 -9.66 6.54 -12.30
N MET A 156 -8.70 7.11 -13.05
CA MET A 156 -7.27 6.93 -12.77
C MET A 156 -6.89 7.54 -11.42
N VAL A 157 -7.32 8.77 -11.12
CA VAL A 157 -7.04 9.43 -9.84
C VAL A 157 -7.61 8.62 -8.67
N MET A 158 -8.88 8.20 -8.77
CA MET A 158 -9.50 7.37 -7.73
C MET A 158 -8.78 6.03 -7.55
N GLY A 159 -8.44 5.35 -8.63
CA GLY A 159 -7.70 4.09 -8.59
C GLY A 159 -6.33 4.22 -7.92
N MET A 160 -5.59 5.28 -8.24
CA MET A 160 -4.30 5.57 -7.63
C MET A 160 -4.43 5.93 -6.14
N HIS A 161 -5.43 6.73 -5.75
CA HIS A 161 -5.72 7.03 -4.34
C HIS A 161 -6.04 5.76 -3.56
N ASN A 162 -6.91 4.89 -4.09
CA ASN A 162 -7.28 3.63 -3.44
C ASN A 162 -6.10 2.67 -3.31
N TYR A 163 -5.22 2.62 -4.32
CA TYR A 163 -4.06 1.73 -4.30
C TYR A 163 -2.98 2.19 -3.31
N TYR A 164 -2.68 3.49 -3.28
CA TYR A 164 -1.58 4.02 -2.48
C TYR A 164 -2.00 4.57 -1.11
N CYS A 165 -3.30 4.59 -0.76
CA CYS A 165 -3.79 5.14 0.51
C CYS A 165 -3.13 4.52 1.75
N MET A 166 -2.58 3.30 1.63
CA MET A 166 -1.87 2.62 2.72
C MET A 166 -0.44 3.11 2.96
N ALA A 167 0.14 3.94 2.08
CA ALA A 167 1.45 4.52 2.31
C ALA A 167 1.36 5.63 3.37
N THR A 168 2.20 5.56 4.42
CA THR A 168 2.11 6.49 5.57
C THR A 168 2.29 7.96 5.20
N MET A 169 3.01 8.24 4.10
CA MET A 169 3.27 9.59 3.59
C MET A 169 2.50 9.90 2.30
N VAL A 170 1.39 9.19 2.06
CA VAL A 170 0.60 9.30 0.83
C VAL A 170 0.16 10.73 0.51
N SER A 171 -0.24 11.50 1.53
CA SER A 171 -0.68 12.90 1.33
C SER A 171 0.46 13.79 0.81
N ALA A 172 1.67 13.63 1.32
CA ALA A 172 2.83 14.37 0.85
C ALA A 172 3.22 13.95 -0.58
N ASP A 173 3.18 12.64 -0.87
CA ASP A 173 3.48 12.12 -2.21
C ASP A 173 2.50 12.61 -3.26
N PHE A 174 1.19 12.60 -2.97
CA PHE A 174 0.19 13.12 -3.89
C PHE A 174 0.18 14.65 -3.98
N ALA A 175 0.60 15.37 -2.94
CA ALA A 175 0.83 16.82 -3.04
C ALA A 175 1.96 17.12 -4.05
N GLU A 176 3.06 16.35 -4.02
CA GLU A 176 4.15 16.44 -4.99
C GLU A 176 3.69 16.09 -6.41
N ILE A 177 2.93 15.00 -6.56
CA ILE A 177 2.35 14.59 -7.85
C ILE A 177 1.43 15.69 -8.39
N ALA A 178 0.54 16.22 -7.53
CA ALA A 178 -0.38 17.29 -7.91
C ALA A 178 0.36 18.56 -8.36
N TYR A 179 1.41 18.95 -7.64
CA TYR A 179 2.26 20.07 -8.04
C TYR A 179 2.87 19.86 -9.44
N LYS A 180 3.40 18.67 -9.71
CA LYS A 180 4.00 18.32 -11.01
C LYS A 180 2.98 18.21 -12.13
N VAL A 181 1.76 17.71 -11.85
CA VAL A 181 0.68 17.59 -12.85
C VAL A 181 0.00 18.93 -13.10
N ASN A 182 -0.19 19.75 -12.04
CA ASN A 182 -0.88 21.05 -12.10
C ASN A 182 0.06 22.25 -12.34
N GLY A 183 1.35 22.02 -12.62
CA GLY A 183 2.38 23.06 -12.75
C GLY A 183 2.06 24.15 -13.78
N LYS A 184 2.75 25.30 -13.67
CA LYS A 184 2.45 26.55 -14.40
C LYS A 184 2.28 26.41 -15.92
N SER A 185 3.03 25.55 -16.59
CA SER A 185 3.00 25.42 -18.05
C SER A 185 2.03 24.37 -18.60
N ASN A 186 1.60 23.39 -17.76
CA ASN A 186 0.76 22.27 -18.21
C ASN A 186 -0.47 22.07 -17.33
N GLY A 187 -0.68 22.91 -16.32
CA GLY A 187 -1.58 22.62 -15.23
C GLY A 187 -3.03 22.99 -15.44
N MET A 188 -3.87 22.45 -14.56
CA MET A 188 -5.29 22.77 -14.42
C MET A 188 -5.56 24.23 -14.06
N ASN A 189 -4.54 25.01 -13.71
CA ASN A 189 -4.69 26.40 -13.30
C ASN A 189 -4.63 27.40 -14.46
N HIS A 190 -4.28 26.96 -15.66
CA HIS A 190 -4.29 27.81 -16.84
C HIS A 190 -5.60 27.64 -17.62
N ASN A 191 -6.23 28.77 -17.94
CA ASN A 191 -7.35 28.79 -18.84
C ASN A 191 -6.98 28.09 -20.14
N ASN A 192 -7.72 27.05 -20.46
CA ASN A 192 -7.57 26.40 -21.74
C ASN A 192 -8.18 27.30 -22.82
N ARG A 193 -7.54 27.39 -23.97
CA ARG A 193 -8.07 28.13 -25.11
C ARG A 193 -9.41 27.58 -25.63
N CYS A 194 -9.69 26.30 -25.37
CA CYS A 194 -10.87 25.62 -25.88
C CYS A 194 -12.08 25.67 -24.92
N PHE A 195 -11.88 25.81 -23.59
CA PHE A 195 -12.98 25.85 -22.62
C PHE A 195 -12.52 26.40 -21.26
N PRO A 196 -13.40 27.07 -20.50
CA PRO A 196 -13.07 27.59 -19.18
C PRO A 196 -12.99 26.46 -18.15
N ILE A 197 -12.05 26.59 -17.23
CA ILE A 197 -11.95 25.74 -16.02
C ILE A 197 -12.50 26.56 -14.86
N THR A 198 -13.57 26.08 -14.22
CA THR A 198 -14.19 26.77 -13.09
C THR A 198 -13.84 26.14 -11.75
N LYS A 199 -13.95 26.92 -10.67
CA LYS A 199 -13.76 26.45 -9.29
C LYS A 199 -15.06 26.08 -8.60
N THR A 200 -16.18 26.43 -9.23
CA THR A 200 -17.53 26.25 -8.69
C THR A 200 -18.31 25.27 -9.53
N GLY A 201 -19.04 24.37 -8.90
CA GLY A 201 -19.90 23.38 -9.54
C GLY A 201 -20.45 22.40 -8.51
N GLU A 202 -21.38 21.57 -8.91
CA GLU A 202 -22.06 20.63 -8.04
C GLU A 202 -21.41 19.24 -8.08
N ILE A 203 -21.34 18.59 -6.91
CA ILE A 203 -20.88 17.19 -6.80
C ILE A 203 -22.14 16.31 -6.70
N THR A 204 -22.52 15.71 -7.80
CA THR A 204 -23.75 14.89 -7.90
C THR A 204 -23.60 13.50 -7.27
N SER A 205 -22.39 12.95 -7.21
CA SER A 205 -22.14 11.62 -6.66
C SER A 205 -21.98 11.64 -5.14
N LYS A 206 -22.86 10.95 -4.40
CA LYS A 206 -22.77 10.79 -2.94
C LYS A 206 -21.43 10.18 -2.50
N PHE A 207 -20.89 9.21 -3.24
CA PHE A 207 -19.60 8.59 -2.96
C PHE A 207 -18.45 9.60 -3.05
N ILE A 208 -18.42 10.42 -4.10
CA ILE A 208 -17.40 11.44 -4.29
C ILE A 208 -17.55 12.55 -3.25
N GLN A 209 -18.78 12.96 -2.94
CA GLN A 209 -19.06 13.91 -1.88
C GLN A 209 -18.54 13.42 -0.53
N GLN A 210 -18.77 12.15 -0.19
CA GLN A 210 -18.30 11.58 1.07
C GLN A 210 -16.76 11.50 1.14
N LYS A 211 -16.11 11.09 0.05
CA LYS A 211 -14.65 10.87 0.02
C LYS A 211 -13.86 12.16 -0.19
N TYR A 212 -14.34 13.06 -1.04
CA TYR A 212 -13.60 14.24 -1.49
C TYR A 212 -14.29 15.57 -1.17
N GLY A 213 -15.53 15.60 -0.68
CA GLY A 213 -16.36 16.79 -0.56
C GLY A 213 -15.79 17.91 0.30
N LYS A 214 -14.85 17.60 1.22
CA LYS A 214 -14.14 18.61 2.02
C LYS A 214 -13.01 19.30 1.26
N SER A 215 -12.68 18.86 0.04
CA SER A 215 -11.61 19.45 -0.75
C SER A 215 -12.03 20.76 -1.40
N LYS A 216 -11.19 21.78 -1.28
CA LYS A 216 -11.31 23.05 -2.02
C LYS A 216 -10.57 23.01 -3.40
N GLN A 217 -10.02 21.86 -3.78
CA GLN A 217 -9.18 21.73 -4.97
C GLN A 217 -9.94 21.21 -6.21
N PHE A 218 -11.25 21.01 -6.10
CA PHE A 218 -12.07 20.63 -7.24
C PHE A 218 -11.99 21.66 -8.38
N ARG A 219 -12.11 21.17 -9.60
CA ARG A 219 -12.25 21.96 -10.81
C ARG A 219 -13.34 21.35 -11.67
N TRP A 220 -13.98 22.18 -12.48
CA TRP A 220 -15.02 21.76 -13.41
C TRP A 220 -14.69 22.23 -14.82
N ILE A 221 -14.97 21.39 -15.79
CA ILE A 221 -14.83 21.63 -17.22
C ILE A 221 -16.17 21.28 -17.84
N LYS A 222 -16.84 22.26 -18.48
CA LYS A 222 -18.17 22.07 -19.06
C LYS A 222 -19.17 21.40 -18.10
N GLY A 223 -19.19 21.83 -16.85
CA GLY A 223 -20.04 21.23 -15.81
C GLY A 223 -19.58 19.85 -15.31
N ARG A 224 -18.56 19.25 -15.89
CA ARG A 224 -17.98 17.98 -15.45
C ARG A 224 -16.90 18.20 -14.41
N MET A 225 -16.99 17.49 -13.33
CA MET A 225 -16.09 17.56 -12.19
C MET A 225 -14.75 16.87 -12.48
N ILE A 226 -13.67 17.49 -12.02
CA ILE A 226 -12.32 16.91 -11.99
C ILE A 226 -11.93 16.63 -10.54
N ILE A 227 -11.61 15.39 -10.24
CA ILE A 227 -11.19 14.96 -8.90
C ILE A 227 -9.79 15.51 -8.59
N PRO A 228 -9.59 16.10 -7.39
CA PRO A 228 -8.30 16.67 -7.01
C PRO A 228 -7.25 15.59 -6.74
N VAL A 229 -6.15 15.61 -7.49
CA VAL A 229 -5.04 14.65 -7.34
C VAL A 229 -4.39 14.71 -5.97
N GLY A 230 -4.20 15.92 -5.42
CA GLY A 230 -3.50 16.12 -4.15
C GLY A 230 -4.32 15.84 -2.90
N TYR A 231 -5.60 15.50 -3.04
CA TYR A 231 -6.48 15.29 -1.89
C TYR A 231 -6.68 13.81 -1.58
N VAL A 232 -5.77 13.25 -0.80
CA VAL A 232 -5.83 11.87 -0.32
C VAL A 232 -5.35 11.79 1.12
N ALA A 233 -5.99 10.96 1.93
CA ALA A 233 -5.60 10.67 3.30
C ALA A 233 -5.03 9.26 3.42
N TYR A 234 -4.16 9.08 4.40
CA TYR A 234 -3.70 7.75 4.81
C TYR A 234 -4.88 6.93 5.35
N GLU A 235 -5.04 5.73 4.84
CA GLU A 235 -6.03 4.77 5.33
C GLU A 235 -5.29 3.58 5.95
N TYR A 236 -5.55 3.34 7.24
CA TYR A 236 -5.00 2.17 7.90
C TYR A 236 -5.60 0.90 7.29
N PRO A 237 -4.79 -0.07 6.84
CA PRO A 237 -5.31 -1.31 6.28
C PRO A 237 -6.17 -2.04 7.32
N LYS A 238 -7.46 -2.08 7.10
CA LYS A 238 -8.38 -2.83 7.97
C LYS A 238 -8.23 -4.31 7.65
N TYR A 239 -7.57 -5.06 8.54
CA TYR A 239 -7.58 -6.51 8.45
C TYR A 239 -9.00 -7.02 8.74
N LYS A 240 -9.67 -7.53 7.74
CA LYS A 240 -10.86 -8.36 7.95
C LYS A 240 -10.41 -9.73 8.48
N ARG A 241 -10.09 -9.81 9.78
CA ARG A 241 -9.67 -11.06 10.45
C ARG A 241 -10.63 -12.22 10.25
N LEU A 242 -11.90 -11.96 10.03
CA LEU A 242 -12.95 -12.97 9.85
C LEU A 242 -12.83 -13.75 8.53
N GLU A 243 -12.38 -13.15 7.44
CA GLU A 243 -12.27 -13.85 6.15
C GLU A 243 -11.00 -14.70 6.07
N VAL A 244 -9.90 -14.26 6.64
CA VAL A 244 -8.64 -15.05 6.70
C VAL A 244 -8.84 -16.35 7.50
N ASN A 245 -9.58 -16.31 8.59
CA ASN A 245 -9.88 -17.51 9.38
C ASN A 245 -10.80 -18.50 8.65
N LYS A 246 -11.71 -18.04 7.79
CA LYS A 246 -12.54 -18.93 6.95
C LYS A 246 -11.71 -19.67 5.91
N TYR A 247 -10.75 -19.01 5.28
CA TYR A 247 -9.86 -19.63 4.28
C TYR A 247 -8.84 -20.58 4.96
N LEU A 248 -8.24 -20.20 6.07
CA LEU A 248 -7.29 -21.05 6.78
C LEU A 248 -7.95 -22.33 7.35
N ARG A 249 -9.20 -22.28 7.77
CA ARG A 249 -9.95 -23.47 8.20
C ARG A 249 -10.26 -24.45 7.06
N LYS A 250 -10.33 -23.96 5.82
CA LYS A 250 -10.62 -24.79 4.64
C LYS A 250 -9.39 -25.54 4.10
N TYR A 251 -8.18 -25.08 4.45
CA TYR A 251 -6.91 -25.65 3.97
C TYR A 251 -6.00 -26.19 5.10
N SER A 252 -6.47 -26.28 6.32
CA SER A 252 -5.74 -26.88 7.44
C SER A 252 -6.02 -28.37 7.64
N VAL A 253 -6.48 -29.06 6.58
CA VAL A 253 -6.60 -30.51 6.53
C VAL A 253 -5.77 -30.99 5.35
N ILE A 254 -4.48 -31.01 5.52
CA ILE A 254 -3.51 -31.96 4.95
C ILE A 254 -2.40 -32.11 5.99
#